data_b7844d132b9eb4fec70e3c184ccaa68c
#
_entry.id   b7844d132b9eb4fec70e3c184ccaa68c
#
_cell.length_a   1.000
_cell.length_b   1.000
_cell.length_c   1.000
_cell.angle_alpha   90.00
_cell.angle_beta   90.00
_cell.angle_gamma   90.00
#
_symmetry.space_group_name_H-M   'P 1'
#
loop_
_entity.id
_entity.type
_entity.pdbx_description
1 polymer ?
#
loop_
_entity_poly.entity_id
_entity_poly.type
_entity_poly.pdbx_seq_one_letter_code
_entity_poly.pdbx_strand_id
1 'polypeptide(L)'
;MMRRGIGTYRLNRTESRIFRLARPYLQVRDNELHAQNAVEFALKLLTFYDAERAVVIPAMILHDVGWSRVSEEITRKASRPHGDRQLARVHEAEGVKIGRKILEEVGYDEIRTAEILAIIDGHDTRDETLSINDRIVKDSDKLTRFAKNFWFWTGQLPMEPEELAGTLEGMIDQWFFLPESKEMARVEIARRRLEMDNRDVAPK
;
A
#
# COMPACT_ATOMS: atom_id res chain seq x y z
N MET A 1 15.75 -21.10 5.35
CA MET A 1 15.38 -21.37 3.95
C MET A 1 14.68 -20.12 3.42
N MET A 2 15.40 -19.25 2.70
CA MET A 2 14.86 -17.96 2.19
C MET A 2 13.85 -18.26 1.09
N ARG A 3 12.59 -17.89 1.29
CA ARG A 3 11.57 -17.93 0.22
C ARG A 3 11.94 -16.89 -0.85
N ARG A 4 12.26 -17.38 -2.04
CA ARG A 4 12.35 -16.57 -3.27
C ARG A 4 10.95 -16.08 -3.61
N GLY A 5 10.78 -14.78 -3.75
CA GLY A 5 9.51 -14.23 -4.24
C GLY A 5 9.44 -12.72 -4.12
N ILE A 6 10.39 -12.01 -4.74
CA ILE A 6 10.18 -10.61 -5.12
C ILE A 6 10.57 -10.54 -6.59
N GLY A 7 9.61 -10.06 -7.41
CA GLY A 7 9.82 -9.86 -8.83
C GLY A 7 11.04 -8.98 -9.13
N THR A 8 11.35 -8.79 -10.35
CA THR A 8 12.55 -8.21 -11.01
C THR A 8 13.09 -6.88 -10.43
N TYR A 9 12.40 -6.27 -9.45
CA TYR A 9 12.75 -4.99 -8.84
C TYR A 9 13.44 -5.19 -7.48
N ARG A 10 14.68 -4.70 -7.37
CA ARG A 10 15.44 -4.80 -6.12
C ARG A 10 15.43 -3.48 -5.37
N LEU A 11 15.19 -3.56 -4.06
CA LEU A 11 15.50 -2.48 -3.11
C LEU A 11 17.01 -2.23 -3.11
N ASN A 12 17.42 -0.97 -3.08
CA ASN A 12 18.82 -0.61 -2.86
C ASN A 12 19.23 -0.86 -1.39
N ARG A 13 20.50 -0.59 -1.06
CA ARG A 13 21.03 -0.87 0.28
C ARG A 13 20.31 -0.07 1.39
N THR A 14 20.01 1.21 1.14
CA THR A 14 19.33 2.09 2.09
C THR A 14 17.86 1.68 2.26
N GLU A 15 17.14 1.46 1.15
CA GLU A 15 15.76 0.97 1.15
C GLU A 15 15.63 -0.37 1.89
N SER A 16 16.58 -1.29 1.67
CA SER A 16 16.62 -2.58 2.36
C SER A 16 16.89 -2.43 3.86
N ARG A 17 17.67 -1.43 4.27
CA ARG A 17 17.90 -1.11 5.69
C ARG A 17 16.64 -0.54 6.33
N ILE A 18 15.94 0.40 5.66
CA ILE A 18 14.65 0.95 6.10
C ILE A 18 13.63 -0.17 6.25
N PHE A 19 13.49 -1.04 5.24
CA PHE A 19 12.55 -2.17 5.30
C PHE A 19 12.84 -3.11 6.49
N ARG A 20 14.11 -3.42 6.75
CA ARG A 20 14.50 -4.26 7.88
C ARG A 20 14.13 -3.62 9.22
N LEU A 21 14.29 -2.31 9.37
CA LEU A 21 13.92 -1.57 10.59
C LEU A 21 12.40 -1.41 10.72
N ALA A 22 11.68 -1.29 9.61
CA ALA A 22 10.21 -1.24 9.58
C ALA A 22 9.56 -2.59 9.91
N ARG A 23 10.22 -3.70 9.58
CA ARG A 23 9.67 -5.06 9.65
C ARG A 23 9.00 -5.42 10.99
N PRO A 24 9.55 -5.08 12.18
CA PRO A 24 8.87 -5.35 13.46
C PRO A 24 7.50 -4.67 13.58
N TYR A 25 7.29 -3.54 12.91
CA TYR A 25 6.04 -2.78 12.90
C TYR A 25 5.06 -3.26 11.82
N LEU A 26 5.51 -4.07 10.87
CA LEU A 26 4.70 -4.62 9.77
C LEU A 26 4.15 -6.02 10.05
N GLN A 27 4.34 -6.56 11.28
CA GLN A 27 3.89 -7.91 11.65
C GLN A 27 2.39 -8.00 11.97
N VAL A 28 1.65 -6.91 11.82
CA VAL A 28 0.20 -6.84 12.03
C VAL A 28 -0.52 -6.81 10.68
N ARG A 29 -1.68 -7.45 10.55
CA ARG A 29 -2.56 -7.37 9.39
C ARG A 29 -1.95 -7.78 8.04
N ASP A 30 -0.94 -8.63 8.03
CA ASP A 30 -0.15 -8.96 6.82
C ASP A 30 0.50 -7.72 6.15
N ASN A 31 0.74 -6.64 6.91
CA ASN A 31 1.30 -5.40 6.37
C ASN A 31 2.71 -5.59 5.78
N GLU A 32 3.46 -6.61 6.18
CA GLU A 32 4.75 -6.91 5.52
C GLU A 32 4.54 -7.30 4.05
N LEU A 33 3.57 -8.17 3.76
CA LEU A 33 3.24 -8.56 2.39
C LEU A 33 2.58 -7.40 1.63
N HIS A 34 1.70 -6.65 2.30
CA HIS A 34 1.08 -5.45 1.74
C HIS A 34 2.14 -4.43 1.30
N ALA A 35 3.08 -4.05 2.18
CA ALA A 35 4.16 -3.11 1.87
C ALA A 35 5.05 -3.61 0.70
N GLN A 36 5.36 -4.90 0.64
CA GLN A 36 6.11 -5.48 -0.48
C GLN A 36 5.36 -5.33 -1.80
N ASN A 37 4.07 -5.64 -1.83
CA ASN A 37 3.24 -5.50 -3.04
C ASN A 37 3.09 -4.04 -3.46
N ALA A 38 2.90 -3.13 -2.51
CA ALA A 38 2.79 -1.70 -2.77
C ALA A 38 4.11 -1.13 -3.35
N VAL A 39 5.27 -1.56 -2.81
CA VAL A 39 6.58 -1.21 -3.38
C VAL A 39 6.74 -1.72 -4.82
N GLU A 40 6.24 -2.91 -5.16
CA GLU A 40 6.28 -3.40 -6.55
C GLU A 40 5.51 -2.48 -7.50
N PHE A 41 4.32 -1.99 -7.10
CA PHE A 41 3.55 -1.03 -7.88
C PHE A 41 4.24 0.34 -7.97
N ALA A 42 4.77 0.84 -6.86
CA ALA A 42 5.51 2.09 -6.83
C ALA A 42 6.72 2.07 -7.78
N LEU A 43 7.47 0.98 -7.80
CA LEU A 43 8.60 0.80 -8.71
C LEU A 43 8.19 0.77 -10.18
N LYS A 44 7.01 0.21 -10.49
CA LYS A 44 6.45 0.27 -11.85
C LYS A 44 6.04 1.70 -12.21
N LEU A 45 5.31 2.39 -11.34
CA LEU A 45 4.87 3.77 -11.59
C LEU A 45 6.03 4.73 -11.74
N LEU A 46 7.12 4.56 -10.99
CA LEU A 46 8.37 5.32 -11.14
C LEU A 46 9.01 5.21 -12.54
N THR A 47 8.62 4.24 -13.37
CA THR A 47 9.11 4.17 -14.74
C THR A 47 8.38 5.10 -15.70
N PHE A 48 7.23 5.64 -15.32
CA PHE A 48 6.38 6.51 -16.13
C PHE A 48 6.51 7.99 -15.78
N TYR A 49 6.99 8.31 -14.56
CA TYR A 49 6.96 9.66 -14.01
C TYR A 49 8.34 10.10 -13.54
N ASP A 50 8.63 11.38 -13.74
CA ASP A 50 9.81 12.05 -13.13
C ASP A 50 9.50 12.32 -11.65
N ALA A 51 9.66 11.27 -10.85
CA ALA A 51 9.40 11.26 -9.42
C ALA A 51 10.63 10.73 -8.67
N GLU A 52 10.76 11.15 -7.41
CA GLU A 52 11.95 10.86 -6.63
C GLU A 52 11.84 9.50 -5.93
N ARG A 53 12.50 8.47 -6.48
CA ARG A 53 12.57 7.13 -5.88
C ARG A 53 12.98 7.17 -4.41
N ALA A 54 13.90 8.08 -4.06
CA ALA A 54 14.39 8.25 -2.69
C ALA A 54 13.33 8.82 -1.72
N VAL A 55 12.20 9.33 -2.22
CA VAL A 55 11.03 9.70 -1.43
C VAL A 55 9.97 8.60 -1.49
N VAL A 56 9.62 8.17 -2.71
CA VAL A 56 8.51 7.24 -2.94
C VAL A 56 8.71 5.90 -2.25
N ILE A 57 9.88 5.27 -2.41
CA ILE A 57 10.09 3.91 -1.87
C ILE A 57 10.18 3.89 -0.35
N PRO A 58 10.91 4.79 0.34
CA PRO A 58 10.83 4.87 1.79
C PRO A 58 9.44 5.20 2.32
N ALA A 59 8.71 6.14 1.70
CA ALA A 59 7.33 6.44 2.08
C ALA A 59 6.45 5.19 1.96
N MET A 60 6.57 4.43 0.86
CA MET A 60 5.81 3.21 0.63
C MET A 60 6.14 2.10 1.64
N ILE A 61 7.40 1.96 2.04
CA ILE A 61 7.80 1.00 3.08
C ILE A 61 7.21 1.37 4.44
N LEU A 62 7.06 2.66 4.73
CA LEU A 62 6.75 3.19 6.05
C LEU A 62 5.28 3.59 6.25
N HIS A 63 4.45 3.67 5.17
CA HIS A 63 3.11 4.25 5.27
C HIS A 63 2.23 3.60 6.33
N ASP A 64 2.29 2.28 6.46
CA ASP A 64 1.41 1.46 7.30
C ASP A 64 2.04 0.98 8.63
N VAL A 65 3.29 1.39 8.95
CA VAL A 65 3.96 0.97 10.21
C VAL A 65 3.20 1.39 11.45
N GLY A 66 2.39 2.44 11.37
CA GLY A 66 1.60 2.97 12.47
C GLY A 66 0.51 2.05 12.97
N TRP A 67 -0.01 1.14 12.13
CA TRP A 67 -0.98 0.14 12.58
C TRP A 67 -0.48 -0.74 13.72
N SER A 68 0.82 -0.91 13.88
CA SER A 68 1.42 -1.61 15.02
C SER A 68 1.14 -0.97 16.38
N ARG A 69 0.67 0.27 16.41
CA ARG A 69 0.34 1.04 17.62
C ARG A 69 -1.16 1.27 17.79
N VAL A 70 -1.96 0.76 16.89
CA VAL A 70 -3.42 0.91 16.90
C VAL A 70 -4.05 -0.36 17.47
N SER A 71 -5.02 -0.20 18.38
CA SER A 71 -5.73 -1.35 18.95
C SER A 71 -6.55 -2.09 17.89
N GLU A 72 -6.78 -3.39 18.08
CA GLU A 72 -7.59 -4.20 17.15
C GLU A 72 -9.01 -3.64 16.97
N GLU A 73 -9.61 -3.07 18.01
CA GLU A 73 -10.93 -2.47 17.93
C GLU A 73 -10.95 -1.27 16.97
N ILE A 74 -9.99 -0.36 17.08
CA ILE A 74 -9.83 0.80 16.19
C ILE A 74 -9.55 0.32 14.77
N THR A 75 -8.60 -0.60 14.62
CA THR A 75 -8.23 -1.18 13.33
C THR A 75 -9.43 -1.73 12.58
N ARG A 76 -10.28 -2.52 13.26
CA ARG A 76 -11.48 -3.11 12.67
C ARG A 76 -12.51 -2.06 12.22
N LYS A 77 -12.62 -0.93 12.92
CA LYS A 77 -13.54 0.17 12.56
C LYS A 77 -12.99 1.03 11.42
N ALA A 78 -11.69 1.28 11.40
CA ALA A 78 -11.02 2.17 10.45
C ALA A 78 -10.77 1.53 9.09
N SER A 79 -10.41 0.24 9.04
CA SER A 79 -9.89 -0.43 7.83
C SER A 79 -10.94 -1.03 6.90
N ARG A 80 -12.23 -0.80 7.13
CA ARG A 80 -13.32 -1.26 6.27
C ARG A 80 -13.51 -0.33 5.07
N PRO A 81 -14.07 -0.80 3.94
CA PRO A 81 -14.64 0.09 2.95
C PRO A 81 -15.63 1.04 3.67
N HIS A 82 -15.46 2.34 3.47
CA HIS A 82 -16.19 3.38 4.23
C HIS A 82 -15.89 3.39 5.75
N GLY A 83 -14.70 2.95 6.15
CA GLY A 83 -14.24 3.00 7.54
C GLY A 83 -14.16 4.44 8.08
N ASP A 84 -14.09 4.55 9.40
CA ASP A 84 -13.99 5.83 10.08
C ASP A 84 -12.64 6.50 9.80
N ARG A 85 -12.66 7.59 9.01
CA ARG A 85 -11.47 8.37 8.63
C ARG A 85 -10.75 8.98 9.83
N GLN A 86 -11.47 9.34 10.90
CA GLN A 86 -10.83 9.89 12.10
C GLN A 86 -10.02 8.80 12.83
N LEU A 87 -10.55 7.57 12.86
CA LEU A 87 -9.83 6.43 13.41
C LEU A 87 -8.66 6.01 12.51
N ALA A 88 -8.81 6.09 11.17
CA ALA A 88 -7.72 5.88 10.24
C ALA A 88 -6.56 6.87 10.47
N ARG A 89 -6.88 8.14 10.82
CA ARG A 89 -5.90 9.18 11.15
C ARG A 89 -4.94 8.79 12.27
N VAL A 90 -5.34 7.91 13.17
CA VAL A 90 -4.49 7.45 14.29
C VAL A 90 -3.26 6.70 13.77
N HIS A 91 -3.44 5.78 12.80
CA HIS A 91 -2.28 5.03 12.28
C HIS A 91 -1.31 5.91 11.48
N GLU A 92 -1.83 6.92 10.76
CA GLU A 92 -0.97 7.87 10.04
C GLU A 92 -0.09 8.66 11.03
N ALA A 93 -0.68 9.19 12.10
CA ALA A 93 0.05 9.93 13.13
C ALA A 93 1.11 9.06 13.86
N GLU A 94 0.79 7.81 14.17
CA GLU A 94 1.76 6.87 14.73
C GLU A 94 2.82 6.45 13.68
N GLY A 95 2.41 6.32 12.41
CA GLY A 95 3.31 6.06 11.29
C GLY A 95 4.38 7.15 11.13
N VAL A 96 4.00 8.42 11.26
CA VAL A 96 4.93 9.56 11.24
C VAL A 96 5.98 9.44 12.36
N LYS A 97 5.57 9.10 13.58
CA LYS A 97 6.51 8.95 14.73
C LYS A 97 7.52 7.80 14.50
N ILE A 98 7.02 6.66 14.04
CA ILE A 98 7.86 5.48 13.77
C ILE A 98 8.76 5.76 12.56
N GLY A 99 8.20 6.30 11.48
CA GLY A 99 8.92 6.62 10.26
C GLY A 99 10.07 7.61 10.51
N ARG A 100 9.83 8.68 11.27
CA ARG A 100 10.87 9.62 11.69
C ARG A 100 12.02 8.92 12.38
N LYS A 101 11.74 8.11 13.41
CA LYS A 101 12.76 7.38 14.14
C LYS A 101 13.61 6.47 13.26
N ILE A 102 12.97 5.75 12.32
CA ILE A 102 13.67 4.87 11.39
C ILE A 102 14.55 5.67 10.42
N LEU A 103 14.04 6.78 9.87
CA LEU A 103 14.80 7.62 8.95
C LEU A 103 15.98 8.31 9.64
N GLU A 104 15.83 8.78 10.86
CA GLU A 104 16.94 9.29 11.70
C GLU A 104 17.99 8.21 11.97
N GLU A 105 17.59 6.99 12.32
CA GLU A 105 18.52 5.87 12.58
C GLU A 105 19.36 5.48 11.35
N VAL A 106 18.81 5.63 10.14
CA VAL A 106 19.57 5.38 8.91
C VAL A 106 20.38 6.58 8.44
N GLY A 107 20.23 7.75 9.07
CA GLY A 107 20.86 9.00 8.67
C GLY A 107 20.32 9.52 7.34
N TYR A 108 18.98 9.48 7.19
CA TYR A 108 18.34 9.89 5.94
C TYR A 108 18.38 11.41 5.76
N ASP A 109 18.37 11.85 4.50
CA ASP A 109 18.36 13.28 4.15
C ASP A 109 17.14 14.00 4.77
N GLU A 110 17.35 15.17 5.38
CA GLU A 110 16.31 15.88 6.13
C GLU A 110 15.17 16.40 5.24
N ILE A 111 15.49 16.87 4.01
CA ILE A 111 14.49 17.40 3.08
C ILE A 111 13.59 16.27 2.61
N ARG A 112 14.18 15.14 2.22
CA ARG A 112 13.41 13.94 1.83
C ARG A 112 12.63 13.38 2.99
N THR A 113 13.21 13.37 4.19
CA THR A 113 12.53 12.94 5.42
C THR A 113 11.27 13.75 5.65
N ALA A 114 11.33 15.07 5.49
CA ALA A 114 10.15 15.94 5.67
C ALA A 114 9.03 15.59 4.66
N GLU A 115 9.35 15.38 3.39
CA GLU A 115 8.35 14.98 2.38
C GLU A 115 7.81 13.57 2.65
N ILE A 116 8.66 12.59 2.96
CA ILE A 116 8.24 11.22 3.30
C ILE A 116 7.23 11.25 4.45
N LEU A 117 7.52 11.97 5.53
CA LEU A 117 6.64 12.06 6.68
C LEU A 117 5.33 12.80 6.36
N ALA A 118 5.37 13.84 5.52
CA ALA A 118 4.18 14.53 5.05
C ALA A 118 3.29 13.62 4.19
N ILE A 119 3.87 12.73 3.39
CA ILE A 119 3.14 11.72 2.62
C ILE A 119 2.48 10.73 3.57
N ILE A 120 3.22 10.15 4.52
CA ILE A 120 2.68 9.21 5.52
C ILE A 120 1.52 9.86 6.28
N ASP A 121 1.65 11.15 6.63
CA ASP A 121 0.66 11.94 7.34
C ASP A 121 -0.54 12.33 6.46
N GLY A 122 -1.24 11.40 5.92
CA GLY A 122 -2.45 11.64 5.11
C GLY A 122 -2.51 10.78 3.85
N HIS A 123 -1.75 9.68 3.81
CA HIS A 123 -1.79 8.78 2.65
C HIS A 123 -3.18 8.15 2.44
N ASP A 124 -3.92 7.88 3.52
CA ASP A 124 -5.30 7.35 3.50
C ASP A 124 -6.35 8.45 3.63
N THR A 125 -6.10 9.48 4.46
CA THR A 125 -7.15 10.42 4.88
C THR A 125 -7.15 11.77 4.17
N ARG A 126 -6.07 12.18 3.52
CA ARG A 126 -6.01 13.42 2.74
C ARG A 126 -6.50 13.15 1.31
N ASP A 127 -7.53 13.87 0.88
CA ASP A 127 -8.11 13.73 -0.46
C ASP A 127 -7.20 14.33 -1.54
N GLU A 128 -6.51 15.43 -1.24
CA GLU A 128 -5.57 16.08 -2.13
C GLU A 128 -4.18 15.41 -2.10
N THR A 129 -3.40 15.64 -3.14
CA THR A 129 -2.02 15.16 -3.22
C THR A 129 -1.03 16.30 -3.12
N LEU A 130 0.09 16.08 -2.43
CA LEU A 130 1.14 17.09 -2.21
C LEU A 130 2.09 17.20 -3.42
N SER A 131 2.37 16.09 -4.09
CA SER A 131 3.37 15.98 -5.14
C SER A 131 3.10 14.78 -6.03
N ILE A 132 3.88 14.62 -7.09
CA ILE A 132 3.89 13.39 -7.90
C ILE A 132 4.36 12.18 -7.07
N ASN A 133 5.25 12.37 -6.10
CA ASN A 133 5.69 11.33 -5.18
C ASN A 133 4.50 10.81 -4.34
N ASP A 134 3.70 11.73 -3.79
CA ASP A 134 2.49 11.39 -3.00
C ASP A 134 1.43 10.66 -3.84
N ARG A 135 1.21 11.09 -5.10
CA ARG A 135 0.30 10.38 -6.03
C ARG A 135 0.71 8.94 -6.24
N ILE A 136 2.01 8.71 -6.49
CA ILE A 136 2.54 7.36 -6.70
C ILE A 136 2.34 6.51 -5.44
N VAL A 137 2.60 7.05 -4.24
CA VAL A 137 2.41 6.33 -2.98
C VAL A 137 0.94 5.97 -2.78
N LYS A 138 0.02 6.93 -2.88
CA LYS A 138 -1.43 6.71 -2.71
C LYS A 138 -1.99 5.71 -3.72
N ASP A 139 -1.58 5.81 -4.97
CA ASP A 139 -2.05 4.91 -6.02
C ASP A 139 -1.48 3.50 -5.84
N SER A 140 -0.20 3.38 -5.47
CA SER A 140 0.45 2.10 -5.23
C SER A 140 -0.16 1.34 -4.06
N ASP A 141 -0.52 2.03 -2.98
CA ASP A 141 -1.24 1.44 -1.86
C ASP A 141 -2.58 0.86 -2.33
N LYS A 142 -3.40 1.68 -3.00
CA LYS A 142 -4.72 1.26 -3.49
C LYS A 142 -4.65 0.10 -4.50
N LEU A 143 -3.64 0.07 -5.38
CA LEU A 143 -3.44 -1.02 -6.35
C LEU A 143 -3.28 -2.39 -5.69
N THR A 144 -2.78 -2.46 -4.47
CA THR A 144 -2.65 -3.74 -3.77
C THR A 144 -3.99 -4.45 -3.58
N ARG A 145 -5.07 -3.68 -3.39
CA ARG A 145 -6.44 -4.19 -3.20
C ARG A 145 -6.97 -4.89 -4.44
N PHE A 146 -6.53 -4.49 -5.63
CA PHE A 146 -6.89 -5.09 -6.92
C PHE A 146 -6.05 -6.33 -7.26
N ALA A 147 -4.87 -6.45 -6.64
CA ALA A 147 -3.89 -7.50 -6.93
C ALA A 147 -3.90 -8.60 -5.86
N LYS A 148 -2.75 -8.84 -5.25
CA LYS A 148 -2.54 -9.96 -4.32
C LYS A 148 -3.38 -9.87 -3.04
N ASN A 149 -3.69 -8.65 -2.57
CA ASN A 149 -4.51 -8.46 -1.38
C ASN A 149 -6.01 -8.63 -1.64
N PHE A 150 -6.44 -8.79 -2.89
CA PHE A 150 -7.84 -9.03 -3.25
C PHE A 150 -8.42 -10.22 -2.46
N TRP A 151 -7.72 -11.36 -2.47
CA TRP A 151 -8.16 -12.58 -1.80
C TRP A 151 -8.15 -12.49 -0.27
N PHE A 152 -7.29 -11.65 0.31
CA PHE A 152 -7.37 -11.32 1.74
C PHE A 152 -8.68 -10.58 2.06
N TRP A 153 -9.04 -9.60 1.25
CA TRP A 153 -10.26 -8.82 1.47
C TRP A 153 -11.53 -9.63 1.28
N THR A 154 -11.60 -10.55 0.33
CA THR A 154 -12.77 -11.45 0.19
C THR A 154 -13.01 -12.30 1.43
N GLY A 155 -11.97 -12.65 2.17
CA GLY A 155 -12.08 -13.36 3.46
C GLY A 155 -12.47 -12.47 4.65
N GLN A 156 -12.39 -11.15 4.53
CA GLN A 156 -12.67 -10.20 5.61
C GLN A 156 -14.00 -9.46 5.44
N LEU A 157 -14.53 -9.41 4.24
CA LEU A 157 -15.76 -8.70 3.91
C LEU A 157 -16.91 -9.71 3.73
N PRO A 158 -18.13 -9.37 4.15
CA PRO A 158 -19.32 -10.18 3.88
C PRO A 158 -19.81 -9.94 2.44
N MET A 159 -18.94 -10.25 1.45
CA MET A 159 -19.13 -9.92 0.04
C MET A 159 -18.52 -11.03 -0.82
N GLU A 160 -19.24 -11.46 -1.84
CA GLU A 160 -18.71 -12.44 -2.78
C GLU A 160 -17.58 -11.85 -3.65
N PRO A 161 -16.61 -12.67 -4.12
CA PRO A 161 -15.48 -12.17 -4.88
C PRO A 161 -15.86 -11.35 -6.12
N GLU A 162 -16.89 -11.74 -6.87
CA GLU A 162 -17.32 -11.00 -8.06
C GLU A 162 -17.98 -9.65 -7.68
N GLU A 163 -18.73 -9.60 -6.58
CA GLU A 163 -19.30 -8.37 -6.05
C GLU A 163 -18.20 -7.39 -5.62
N LEU A 164 -17.15 -7.90 -4.96
CA LEU A 164 -15.97 -7.10 -4.60
C LEU A 164 -15.25 -6.60 -5.86
N ALA A 165 -15.06 -7.45 -6.87
CA ALA A 165 -14.44 -7.07 -8.13
C ALA A 165 -15.21 -5.96 -8.83
N GLY A 166 -16.54 -6.08 -8.93
CA GLY A 166 -17.41 -5.04 -9.51
C GLY A 166 -17.37 -3.73 -8.72
N THR A 167 -17.37 -3.79 -7.39
CA THR A 167 -17.24 -2.62 -6.51
C THR A 167 -15.92 -1.90 -6.74
N LEU A 168 -14.80 -2.62 -6.71
CA LEU A 168 -13.48 -2.04 -6.95
C LEU A 168 -13.35 -1.45 -8.36
N GLU A 169 -13.88 -2.13 -9.38
CA GLU A 169 -13.88 -1.62 -10.77
C GLU A 169 -14.62 -0.29 -10.88
N GLY A 170 -15.79 -0.17 -10.25
CA GLY A 170 -16.55 1.08 -10.19
C GLY A 170 -15.83 2.24 -9.52
N MET A 171 -14.87 1.96 -8.67
CA MET A 171 -14.09 2.98 -7.95
C MET A 171 -12.85 3.47 -8.71
N ILE A 172 -12.41 2.78 -9.76
CA ILE A 172 -11.11 3.05 -10.42
C ILE A 172 -10.95 4.52 -10.80
N ASP A 173 -11.92 5.11 -11.48
CA ASP A 173 -11.79 6.46 -12.01
C ASP A 173 -11.78 7.56 -10.94
N GLN A 174 -12.37 7.28 -9.79
CA GLN A 174 -12.41 8.21 -8.65
C GLN A 174 -11.22 8.03 -7.70
N TRP A 175 -10.72 6.79 -7.57
CA TRP A 175 -9.70 6.45 -6.59
C TRP A 175 -8.29 6.79 -7.01
N PHE A 176 -7.98 6.62 -8.31
CA PHE A 176 -6.63 6.76 -8.81
C PHE A 176 -6.39 8.14 -9.43
N PHE A 177 -5.25 8.71 -9.08
CA PHE A 177 -4.78 9.98 -9.61
C PHE A 177 -4.10 9.83 -10.98
N LEU A 178 -3.40 8.71 -11.20
CA LEU A 178 -2.53 8.49 -12.36
C LEU A 178 -3.20 7.59 -13.40
N PRO A 179 -3.15 7.95 -14.70
CA PRO A 179 -3.72 7.13 -15.77
C PRO A 179 -3.19 5.69 -15.78
N GLU A 180 -1.88 5.50 -15.57
CA GLU A 180 -1.26 4.17 -15.56
C GLU A 180 -1.73 3.33 -14.38
N SER A 181 -2.04 3.94 -13.24
CA SER A 181 -2.62 3.27 -12.08
C SER A 181 -4.02 2.75 -12.39
N LYS A 182 -4.84 3.54 -13.10
CA LYS A 182 -6.18 3.12 -13.55
C LYS A 182 -6.10 1.91 -14.48
N GLU A 183 -5.17 1.94 -15.42
CA GLU A 183 -4.96 0.83 -16.34
C GLU A 183 -4.45 -0.42 -15.62
N MET A 184 -3.49 -0.28 -14.71
CA MET A 184 -3.02 -1.39 -13.88
C MET A 184 -4.17 -1.99 -13.06
N ALA A 185 -5.04 -1.18 -12.47
CA ALA A 185 -6.20 -1.65 -11.71
C ALA A 185 -7.16 -2.47 -12.59
N ARG A 186 -7.47 -2.00 -13.82
CA ARG A 186 -8.31 -2.74 -14.79
C ARG A 186 -7.70 -4.09 -15.14
N VAL A 187 -6.39 -4.13 -15.40
CA VAL A 187 -5.66 -5.36 -15.71
C VAL A 187 -5.71 -6.34 -14.53
N GLU A 188 -5.53 -5.86 -13.28
CA GLU A 188 -5.58 -6.72 -12.12
C GLU A 188 -7.00 -7.25 -11.85
N ILE A 189 -8.07 -6.47 -12.05
CA ILE A 189 -9.45 -6.96 -11.94
C ILE A 189 -9.75 -8.02 -13.00
N ALA A 190 -9.35 -7.81 -14.24
CA ALA A 190 -9.52 -8.81 -15.29
C ALA A 190 -8.80 -10.13 -14.92
N ARG A 191 -7.60 -10.03 -14.34
CA ARG A 191 -6.86 -11.20 -13.83
C ARG A 191 -7.60 -11.93 -12.70
N ARG A 192 -8.20 -11.18 -11.74
CA ARG A 192 -9.00 -11.78 -10.65
C ARG A 192 -10.20 -12.54 -11.19
N ARG A 193 -10.92 -11.98 -12.19
CA ARG A 193 -12.04 -12.67 -12.83
C ARG A 193 -11.60 -13.99 -13.50
N LEU A 194 -10.49 -13.97 -14.24
CA LEU A 194 -9.93 -15.20 -14.82
C LEU A 194 -9.53 -16.24 -13.76
N GLU A 195 -9.06 -15.80 -12.59
CA GLU A 195 -8.75 -16.72 -11.48
C GLU A 195 -10.02 -17.29 -10.84
N MET A 196 -11.12 -16.52 -10.76
CA MET A 196 -12.43 -17.00 -10.28
C MET A 196 -12.98 -18.07 -11.22
N ASP A 197 -13.04 -17.78 -12.53
CA ASP A 197 -13.52 -18.74 -13.53
C ASP A 197 -12.76 -20.07 -13.47
N ASN A 198 -11.44 -20.03 -13.29
CA ASN A 198 -10.61 -21.23 -13.20
C ASN A 198 -10.81 -22.02 -11.88
N ARG A 199 -11.26 -21.39 -10.80
CA ARG A 199 -11.58 -22.06 -9.53
C ARG A 199 -12.89 -22.83 -9.61
N ASP A 200 -13.87 -22.28 -10.34
CA ASP A 200 -15.18 -22.93 -10.51
C ASP A 200 -15.13 -24.14 -11.46
N VAL A 201 -14.09 -24.23 -12.29
CA VAL A 201 -13.88 -25.33 -13.24
C VAL A 201 -13.05 -26.50 -12.64
N ALA A 202 -12.40 -26.29 -11.48
CA ALA A 202 -11.62 -27.37 -10.85
C ALA A 202 -12.56 -28.46 -10.31
N PRO A 203 -12.39 -29.74 -10.66
CA PRO A 203 -13.23 -30.83 -10.17
C PRO A 203 -13.10 -30.93 -8.64
N LYS A 204 -14.27 -31.04 -7.96
CA LYS A 204 -14.38 -31.27 -6.51
C LYS A 204 -13.78 -32.62 -6.10
#